data_18ccc85d4dd078b2adec7f7c0bb75a33
#
_entry.id   18ccc85d4dd078b2adec7f7c0bb75a33
#
_cell.length_a   1.000
_cell.length_b   1.000
_cell.length_c   1.000
_cell.angle_alpha   90.00
_cell.angle_beta   90.00
_cell.angle_gamma   90.00
#
_symmetry.space_group_name_H-M   'P 1'
#
loop_
_entity.id
_entity.type
_entity.pdbx_description
1 polymer ?
#
loop_
_entity_poly.entity_id
_entity_poly.type
_entity_poly.pdbx_seq_one_letter_code
_entity_poly.pdbx_strand_id
1 'polypeptide(L)'
;MARKTTYRKTTSRKSNSESFLSRIFRRLSLLFFAVLFIGIIYHYRKGLAYYLGFKTEKVLDEDAVEKHLSDVRNIRVLENHKGKVIGIDVSEFQGKVDWDDVEILDEKYPVQFVFIRATAGNDRVDRQFKRNWEGAKEEKIMRGAYHYYRPNENSIEQADLFIKTVKLQKGDLPPVLDIEKLPKNQSLDSLKVGLRRWLTKVEK
;
A
#
# COMPACT_ATOMS: atom_id res chain seq x y z
N MET A 1 84.45 48.06 -24.96
CA MET A 1 83.97 47.35 -23.77
C MET A 1 82.59 47.93 -23.34
N ALA A 2 81.51 47.22 -23.65
CA ALA A 2 80.14 47.69 -23.34
C ALA A 2 79.63 46.93 -22.14
N ARG A 3 79.26 47.66 -21.07
CA ARG A 3 78.68 47.12 -19.83
C ARG A 3 77.18 46.86 -20.05
N LYS A 4 76.72 45.64 -19.95
CA LYS A 4 75.28 45.24 -19.92
C LYS A 4 74.72 45.50 -18.53
N THR A 5 73.77 46.44 -18.41
CA THR A 5 72.96 46.68 -17.21
C THR A 5 71.78 45.75 -17.18
N THR A 6 71.75 44.84 -16.23
CA THR A 6 70.65 43.92 -15.99
C THR A 6 69.56 44.61 -15.17
N TYR A 7 68.38 44.77 -15.76
CA TYR A 7 67.20 45.33 -15.11
C TYR A 7 66.46 44.23 -14.34
N ARG A 8 66.45 44.34 -13.01
CA ARG A 8 65.77 43.39 -12.12
C ARG A 8 64.32 43.78 -11.97
N LYS A 9 63.40 43.02 -12.56
CA LYS A 9 61.97 43.19 -12.51
C LYS A 9 61.46 42.79 -11.11
N THR A 10 61.10 43.72 -10.24
CA THR A 10 60.48 43.47 -8.94
C THR A 10 58.99 43.18 -9.16
N THR A 11 58.61 41.91 -8.99
CA THR A 11 57.21 41.51 -8.98
C THR A 11 56.60 41.88 -7.60
N SER A 12 55.80 42.91 -7.60
CA SER A 12 54.96 43.29 -6.43
C SER A 12 53.92 42.20 -6.19
N ARG A 13 54.11 41.42 -5.15
CA ARG A 13 53.12 40.43 -4.65
C ARG A 13 52.01 41.21 -3.96
N LYS A 14 50.85 41.42 -4.65
CA LYS A 14 49.64 41.98 -4.01
C LYS A 14 49.21 41.02 -2.91
N SER A 15 49.42 41.39 -1.67
CA SER A 15 48.85 40.72 -0.49
C SER A 15 47.34 41.04 -0.47
N ASN A 16 46.53 40.05 -0.88
CA ASN A 16 45.10 40.12 -0.68
C ASN A 16 44.81 39.84 0.82
N SER A 17 45.05 40.84 1.68
CA SER A 17 44.55 40.84 3.05
C SER A 17 43.05 41.15 2.96
N GLU A 18 42.18 40.15 2.98
CA GLU A 18 40.75 40.38 3.19
C GLU A 18 40.62 41.22 4.50
N SER A 19 39.92 42.33 4.43
CA SER A 19 39.69 43.17 5.58
C SER A 19 38.93 42.40 6.65
N PHE A 20 39.22 42.66 7.91
CA PHE A 20 38.52 42.04 9.05
C PHE A 20 37.01 42.14 8.93
N LEU A 21 36.51 43.26 8.41
CA LEU A 21 35.09 43.51 8.11
C LEU A 21 34.52 42.59 7.05
N SER A 22 35.25 42.25 5.98
CA SER A 22 34.78 41.34 4.95
C SER A 22 34.65 39.90 5.45
N ARG A 23 35.53 39.50 6.37
CA ARG A 23 35.42 38.16 7.02
C ARG A 23 34.21 38.07 7.96
N ILE A 24 33.94 39.14 8.75
CA ILE A 24 32.74 39.21 9.59
C ILE A 24 31.48 39.18 8.73
N PHE A 25 31.42 40.03 7.69
CA PHE A 25 30.24 40.04 6.78
C PHE A 25 29.97 38.69 6.13
N ARG A 26 31.00 38.02 5.68
CA ARG A 26 30.86 36.64 5.08
C ARG A 26 30.34 35.62 6.11
N ARG A 27 30.81 35.68 7.37
CA ARG A 27 30.29 34.79 8.43
C ARG A 27 28.84 35.09 8.79
N LEU A 28 28.47 36.36 8.90
CA LEU A 28 27.09 36.80 9.19
C LEU A 28 26.15 36.41 8.04
N SER A 29 26.59 36.55 6.79
CA SER A 29 25.84 36.13 5.60
C SER A 29 25.63 34.63 5.59
N LEU A 30 26.65 33.83 5.88
CA LEU A 30 26.51 32.37 5.99
C LEU A 30 25.54 31.96 7.08
N LEU A 31 25.59 32.64 8.24
CA LEU A 31 24.68 32.36 9.36
C LEU A 31 23.24 32.74 9.00
N PHE A 32 23.04 33.86 8.32
CA PHE A 32 21.73 34.28 7.81
C PHE A 32 21.14 33.22 6.84
N PHE A 33 21.94 32.77 5.86
CA PHE A 33 21.48 31.74 4.93
C PHE A 33 21.22 30.38 5.59
N ALA A 34 22.01 30.03 6.61
CA ALA A 34 21.78 28.81 7.38
C ALA A 34 20.44 28.88 8.15
N VAL A 35 20.15 30.00 8.80
CA VAL A 35 18.87 30.21 9.51
C VAL A 35 17.70 30.21 8.52
N LEU A 36 17.85 30.90 7.38
CA LEU A 36 16.84 30.87 6.32
C LEU A 36 16.57 29.45 5.80
N PHE A 37 17.62 28.69 5.56
CA PHE A 37 17.53 27.29 5.09
C PHE A 37 16.83 26.39 6.11
N ILE A 38 17.17 26.53 7.40
CA ILE A 38 16.48 25.80 8.49
C ILE A 38 15.01 26.21 8.54
N GLY A 39 14.69 27.49 8.38
CA GLY A 39 13.31 27.99 8.33
C GLY A 39 12.52 27.40 7.17
N ILE A 40 13.13 27.29 5.98
CA ILE A 40 12.52 26.64 4.81
C ILE A 40 12.27 25.16 5.08
N ILE A 41 13.25 24.42 5.60
CA ILE A 41 13.09 23.00 5.96
C ILE A 41 11.97 22.84 6.99
N TYR A 42 11.92 23.68 8.01
CA TYR A 42 10.89 23.64 9.04
C TYR A 42 9.50 23.92 8.45
N HIS A 43 9.39 24.91 7.56
CA HIS A 43 8.14 25.25 6.88
C HIS A 43 7.62 24.12 5.98
N TYR A 44 8.53 23.49 5.22
CA TYR A 44 8.17 22.40 4.28
C TYR A 44 8.33 20.98 4.86
N ARG A 45 8.63 20.84 6.16
CA ARG A 45 8.95 19.55 6.80
C ARG A 45 7.93 18.44 6.54
N LYS A 46 6.63 18.79 6.48
CA LYS A 46 5.55 17.82 6.24
C LYS A 46 5.58 17.28 4.81
N GLY A 47 5.76 18.15 3.83
CA GLY A 47 5.89 17.76 2.44
C GLY A 47 7.19 17.00 2.18
N LEU A 48 8.29 17.42 2.81
CA LEU A 48 9.59 16.75 2.70
C LEU A 48 9.55 15.35 3.33
N ALA A 49 8.89 15.21 4.50
CA ALA A 49 8.70 13.93 5.16
C ALA A 49 7.86 12.97 4.29
N TYR A 50 6.81 13.45 3.65
CA TYR A 50 6.01 12.68 2.69
C TYR A 50 6.85 12.21 1.49
N TYR A 51 7.65 13.11 0.91
CA TYR A 51 8.52 12.80 -0.23
C TYR A 51 9.64 11.81 0.10
N LEU A 52 10.21 11.90 1.31
CA LEU A 52 11.30 11.03 1.78
C LEU A 52 10.79 9.75 2.46
N GLY A 53 9.47 9.52 2.51
CA GLY A 53 8.86 8.33 3.12
C GLY A 53 8.89 8.31 4.65
N PHE A 54 9.21 9.44 5.31
CA PHE A 54 9.14 9.53 6.77
C PHE A 54 7.70 9.79 7.23
N LYS A 55 7.13 8.90 8.02
CA LYS A 55 5.85 9.14 8.70
C LYS A 55 6.05 10.24 9.76
N THR A 56 5.19 11.26 9.72
CA THR A 56 5.12 12.28 10.77
C THR A 56 4.12 11.85 11.85
N GLU A 57 4.27 12.30 13.09
CA GLU A 57 3.32 12.02 14.18
C GLU A 57 1.86 12.28 13.77
N LYS A 58 1.62 13.36 13.04
CA LYS A 58 0.27 13.70 12.57
C LYS A 58 -0.31 12.66 11.59
N VAL A 59 0.52 12.05 10.73
CA VAL A 59 0.08 10.98 9.83
C VAL A 59 -0.20 9.70 10.62
N LEU A 60 0.61 9.40 11.65
CA LEU A 60 0.36 8.27 12.55
C LEU A 60 -0.95 8.46 13.33
N ASP A 61 -1.25 9.70 13.79
CA ASP A 61 -2.52 10.01 14.44
C ASP A 61 -3.71 9.90 13.50
N GLU A 62 -3.58 10.36 12.24
CA GLU A 62 -4.63 10.22 11.22
C GLU A 62 -4.89 8.73 10.90
N ASP A 63 -3.85 7.93 10.71
CA ASP A 63 -3.95 6.47 10.50
C ASP A 63 -4.60 5.78 11.72
N ALA A 64 -4.24 6.18 12.94
CA ALA A 64 -4.80 5.65 14.17
C ALA A 64 -6.29 6.02 14.34
N VAL A 65 -6.65 7.27 14.02
CA VAL A 65 -8.04 7.74 14.06
C VAL A 65 -8.89 7.01 13.01
N GLU A 66 -8.39 6.84 11.79
CA GLU A 66 -9.11 6.11 10.74
C GLU A 66 -9.32 4.63 11.12
N LYS A 67 -8.29 3.99 11.67
CA LYS A 67 -8.39 2.62 12.20
C LYS A 67 -9.46 2.54 13.30
N HIS A 68 -9.42 3.45 14.28
CA HIS A 68 -10.39 3.48 15.36
C HIS A 68 -11.83 3.69 14.86
N LEU A 69 -12.04 4.59 13.89
CA LEU A 69 -13.34 4.80 13.26
C LEU A 69 -13.82 3.56 12.49
N SER A 70 -12.91 2.84 11.86
CA SER A 70 -13.20 1.57 11.20
C SER A 70 -13.64 0.52 12.22
N ASP A 71 -12.91 0.37 13.31
CA ASP A 71 -13.22 -0.58 14.38
C ASP A 71 -14.60 -0.27 15.00
N VAL A 72 -14.89 0.99 15.29
CA VAL A 72 -16.21 1.41 15.83
C VAL A 72 -17.35 1.10 14.84
N ARG A 73 -17.13 1.30 13.53
CA ARG A 73 -18.13 0.95 12.51
C ARG A 73 -18.36 -0.55 12.45
N ASN A 74 -17.31 -1.34 12.49
CA ASN A 74 -17.38 -2.80 12.46
C ASN A 74 -18.12 -3.33 13.68
N ILE A 75 -17.78 -2.87 14.88
CA ILE A 75 -18.48 -3.24 16.13
C ILE A 75 -19.98 -2.90 16.04
N ARG A 76 -20.33 -1.71 15.57
CA ARG A 76 -21.75 -1.31 15.38
C ARG A 76 -22.48 -2.24 14.42
N VAL A 77 -21.85 -2.67 13.31
CA VAL A 77 -22.44 -3.63 12.38
C VAL A 77 -22.69 -4.96 13.09
N LEU A 78 -21.70 -5.46 13.83
CA LEU A 78 -21.81 -6.71 14.58
C LEU A 78 -22.93 -6.63 15.65
N GLU A 79 -23.03 -5.53 16.39
CA GLU A 79 -24.08 -5.30 17.38
C GLU A 79 -25.49 -5.25 16.80
N ASN A 80 -25.65 -4.60 15.65
CA ASN A 80 -26.93 -4.49 14.94
C ASN A 80 -27.39 -5.81 14.31
N HIS A 81 -26.49 -6.78 14.15
CA HIS A 81 -26.75 -8.06 13.47
C HIS A 81 -26.53 -9.25 14.41
N LYS A 82 -26.79 -9.09 15.71
CA LYS A 82 -26.71 -10.16 16.71
C LYS A 82 -27.51 -11.40 16.26
N GLY A 83 -26.88 -12.57 16.37
CA GLY A 83 -27.49 -13.84 15.96
C GLY A 83 -27.40 -14.16 14.49
N LYS A 84 -26.73 -13.34 13.68
CA LYS A 84 -26.34 -13.68 12.31
C LYS A 84 -25.00 -14.41 12.29
N VAL A 85 -24.81 -15.20 11.24
CA VAL A 85 -23.54 -15.86 10.94
C VAL A 85 -22.53 -14.78 10.53
N ILE A 86 -21.36 -14.77 11.14
CA ILE A 86 -20.33 -13.78 10.89
C ILE A 86 -19.19 -14.42 10.11
N GLY A 87 -18.76 -13.74 9.06
CA GLY A 87 -17.59 -14.10 8.28
C GLY A 87 -16.74 -12.88 8.00
N ILE A 88 -15.52 -13.15 7.55
CA ILE A 88 -14.57 -12.13 7.09
C ILE A 88 -14.13 -12.45 5.66
N ASP A 89 -13.59 -11.45 4.97
CA ASP A 89 -12.83 -11.66 3.74
C ASP A 89 -11.38 -11.23 3.93
N VAL A 90 -10.46 -11.96 3.32
CA VAL A 90 -9.03 -11.69 3.41
C VAL A 90 -8.34 -11.82 2.06
N SER A 91 -7.25 -11.07 1.91
CA SER A 91 -6.38 -11.10 0.74
C SER A 91 -4.93 -10.84 1.16
N GLU A 92 -4.03 -10.74 0.19
CA GLU A 92 -2.63 -10.35 0.45
C GLU A 92 -2.48 -8.96 1.11
N PHE A 93 -3.52 -8.11 1.05
CA PHE A 93 -3.48 -6.76 1.64
C PHE A 93 -3.52 -6.77 3.17
N GLN A 94 -4.08 -7.79 3.78
CA GLN A 94 -4.03 -8.01 5.22
C GLN A 94 -2.67 -8.57 5.68
N GLY A 95 -1.79 -8.91 4.74
CA GLY A 95 -0.48 -9.49 5.05
C GLY A 95 -0.58 -10.90 5.61
N LYS A 96 0.22 -11.16 6.64
CA LYS A 96 0.23 -12.45 7.34
C LYS A 96 -0.91 -12.44 8.37
N VAL A 97 -1.94 -13.24 8.14
CA VAL A 97 -3.02 -13.47 9.10
C VAL A 97 -2.53 -14.49 10.13
N ASP A 98 -2.76 -14.18 11.41
CA ASP A 98 -2.63 -15.13 12.51
C ASP A 98 -3.98 -15.81 12.71
N TRP A 99 -4.08 -17.06 12.28
CA TRP A 99 -5.35 -17.76 12.24
C TRP A 99 -5.82 -18.21 13.60
N ASP A 100 -4.91 -18.40 14.55
CA ASP A 100 -5.23 -18.73 15.95
C ASP A 100 -6.01 -17.58 16.62
N ASP A 101 -5.75 -16.32 16.19
CA ASP A 101 -6.40 -15.13 16.73
C ASP A 101 -7.70 -14.74 16.00
N VAL A 102 -8.04 -15.40 14.87
CA VAL A 102 -9.21 -15.03 14.04
C VAL A 102 -10.53 -15.60 14.56
N GLU A 103 -10.51 -16.59 15.46
CA GLU A 103 -11.72 -17.29 15.89
C GLU A 103 -12.81 -16.38 16.47
N ILE A 104 -12.43 -15.28 17.14
CA ILE A 104 -13.40 -14.42 17.85
C ILE A 104 -13.05 -12.94 17.60
N LEU A 105 -13.92 -12.22 16.89
CA LEU A 105 -13.80 -10.78 16.73
C LEU A 105 -14.26 -10.07 18.00
N ASP A 106 -13.46 -9.12 18.49
CA ASP A 106 -13.75 -8.29 19.66
C ASP A 106 -14.12 -9.15 20.90
N GLU A 107 -13.41 -10.28 21.10
CA GLU A 107 -13.62 -11.24 22.22
C GLU A 107 -15.08 -11.74 22.38
N LYS A 108 -15.97 -11.48 21.41
CA LYS A 108 -17.41 -11.66 21.54
C LYS A 108 -18.08 -12.29 20.32
N TYR A 109 -17.56 -12.08 19.14
CA TYR A 109 -18.22 -12.47 17.90
C TYR A 109 -17.44 -13.58 17.18
N PRO A 110 -17.89 -14.85 17.23
CA PRO A 110 -17.19 -15.94 16.57
C PRO A 110 -17.24 -15.79 15.05
N VAL A 111 -16.07 -15.92 14.42
CA VAL A 111 -15.95 -16.00 12.96
C VAL A 111 -16.26 -17.41 12.51
N GLN A 112 -17.30 -17.58 11.71
CA GLN A 112 -17.80 -18.88 11.29
C GLN A 112 -17.35 -19.26 9.89
N PHE A 113 -17.04 -18.27 9.04
CA PHE A 113 -16.53 -18.49 7.70
C PHE A 113 -15.60 -17.39 7.23
N VAL A 114 -14.80 -17.69 6.24
CA VAL A 114 -13.90 -16.74 5.58
C VAL A 114 -13.95 -16.89 4.08
N PHE A 115 -13.98 -15.78 3.35
CA PHE A 115 -13.67 -15.75 1.93
C PHE A 115 -12.24 -15.28 1.69
N ILE A 116 -11.45 -16.05 0.94
CA ILE A 116 -10.02 -15.79 0.72
C ILE A 116 -9.82 -15.49 -0.76
N ARG A 117 -9.20 -14.35 -1.07
CA ARG A 117 -8.88 -14.03 -2.47
C ARG A 117 -7.89 -15.03 -3.01
N ALA A 118 -8.30 -15.74 -4.07
CA ALA A 118 -7.43 -16.67 -4.75
C ALA A 118 -6.68 -16.01 -5.91
N THR A 119 -7.41 -15.23 -6.73
CA THR A 119 -6.87 -14.65 -7.96
C THR A 119 -7.48 -13.27 -8.24
N ALA A 120 -6.81 -12.47 -9.08
CA ALA A 120 -7.30 -11.20 -9.58
C ALA A 120 -6.93 -11.05 -11.07
N GLY A 121 -7.92 -10.74 -11.91
CA GLY A 121 -7.70 -10.66 -13.35
C GLY A 121 -7.24 -12.00 -13.96
N ASN A 122 -6.66 -11.94 -15.14
CA ASN A 122 -6.20 -13.14 -15.86
C ASN A 122 -4.74 -13.54 -15.56
N ASP A 123 -4.03 -12.77 -14.70
CA ASP A 123 -2.58 -12.90 -14.52
C ASP A 123 -2.12 -13.01 -13.06
N ARG A 124 -2.96 -12.69 -12.07
CA ARG A 124 -2.52 -12.56 -10.69
C ARG A 124 -3.10 -13.62 -9.77
N VAL A 125 -2.22 -14.42 -9.17
CA VAL A 125 -2.52 -15.27 -8.01
C VAL A 125 -2.19 -14.47 -6.75
N ASP A 126 -3.09 -14.50 -5.77
CA ASP A 126 -2.86 -13.84 -4.48
C ASP A 126 -1.72 -14.53 -3.72
N ARG A 127 -0.74 -13.73 -3.26
CA ARG A 127 0.50 -14.26 -2.66
C ARG A 127 0.27 -14.97 -1.33
N GLN A 128 -0.81 -14.62 -0.62
CA GLN A 128 -1.16 -15.22 0.67
C GLN A 128 -2.21 -16.32 0.54
N PHE A 129 -2.77 -16.55 -0.66
CA PHE A 129 -3.87 -17.48 -0.84
C PHE A 129 -3.60 -18.86 -0.24
N LYS A 130 -2.50 -19.49 -0.64
CA LYS A 130 -2.18 -20.86 -0.18
C LYS A 130 -2.08 -20.92 1.34
N ARG A 131 -1.38 -19.97 1.95
CA ARG A 131 -1.20 -19.89 3.40
C ARG A 131 -2.54 -19.65 4.12
N ASN A 132 -3.33 -18.68 3.65
CA ASN A 132 -4.61 -18.37 4.25
C ASN A 132 -5.59 -19.54 4.07
N TRP A 133 -5.53 -20.21 2.92
CA TRP A 133 -6.36 -21.37 2.61
C TRP A 133 -6.09 -22.55 3.54
N GLU A 134 -4.82 -22.82 3.83
CA GLU A 134 -4.40 -23.87 4.75
C GLU A 134 -4.70 -23.49 6.19
N GLY A 135 -4.36 -22.27 6.63
CA GLY A 135 -4.59 -21.81 8.00
C GLY A 135 -6.05 -21.80 8.40
N ALA A 136 -6.95 -21.27 7.57
CA ALA A 136 -8.40 -21.34 7.85
C ALA A 136 -8.91 -22.78 8.01
N LYS A 137 -8.33 -23.75 7.28
CA LYS A 137 -8.69 -25.17 7.42
C LYS A 137 -8.18 -25.76 8.74
N GLU A 138 -6.96 -25.42 9.15
CA GLU A 138 -6.36 -25.91 10.40
C GLU A 138 -7.21 -25.47 11.59
N GLU A 139 -7.69 -24.21 11.58
CA GLU A 139 -8.58 -23.66 12.61
C GLU A 139 -10.05 -24.03 12.41
N LYS A 140 -10.36 -24.91 11.44
CA LYS A 140 -11.73 -25.41 11.18
C LYS A 140 -12.74 -24.31 10.85
N ILE A 141 -12.28 -23.15 10.40
CA ILE A 141 -13.12 -22.07 9.89
C ILE A 141 -13.60 -22.47 8.49
N MET A 142 -14.92 -22.39 8.26
CA MET A 142 -15.49 -22.69 6.94
C MET A 142 -14.95 -21.69 5.92
N ARG A 143 -14.30 -22.15 4.87
CA ARG A 143 -13.59 -21.28 3.93
C ARG A 143 -14.20 -21.31 2.54
N GLY A 144 -14.13 -20.19 1.84
CA GLY A 144 -14.46 -20.03 0.43
C GLY A 144 -13.35 -19.25 -0.29
N ALA A 145 -13.29 -19.42 -1.59
CA ALA A 145 -12.36 -18.65 -2.41
C ALA A 145 -13.10 -17.63 -3.25
N TYR A 146 -12.51 -16.44 -3.43
CA TYR A 146 -13.05 -15.45 -4.34
C TYR A 146 -12.05 -15.04 -5.41
N HIS A 147 -12.61 -14.59 -6.54
CA HIS A 147 -11.88 -14.01 -7.66
C HIS A 147 -12.22 -12.52 -7.78
N TYR A 148 -11.21 -11.67 -7.75
CA TYR A 148 -11.35 -10.24 -8.05
C TYR A 148 -11.40 -10.04 -9.57
N TYR A 149 -12.59 -9.74 -10.10
CA TYR A 149 -12.81 -9.63 -11.54
C TYR A 149 -12.34 -8.28 -12.09
N ARG A 150 -11.57 -8.31 -13.17
CA ARG A 150 -11.14 -7.11 -13.90
C ARG A 150 -11.94 -6.98 -15.20
N PRO A 151 -12.85 -5.98 -15.29
CA PRO A 151 -13.85 -5.91 -16.38
C PRO A 151 -13.29 -5.82 -17.79
N ASN A 152 -12.07 -5.28 -17.97
CA ASN A 152 -11.49 -5.08 -19.30
C ASN A 152 -10.56 -6.23 -19.75
N GLU A 153 -10.51 -7.32 -19.00
CA GLU A 153 -9.70 -8.51 -19.27
C GLU A 153 -10.57 -9.67 -19.73
N ASN A 154 -9.95 -10.67 -20.37
CA ASN A 154 -10.65 -11.84 -20.89
C ASN A 154 -11.25 -12.67 -19.75
N SER A 155 -12.57 -12.82 -19.72
CA SER A 155 -13.30 -13.53 -18.68
C SER A 155 -13.02 -15.03 -18.61
N ILE A 156 -12.72 -15.64 -19.75
CA ILE A 156 -12.39 -17.08 -19.82
C ILE A 156 -11.01 -17.35 -19.21
N GLU A 157 -10.03 -16.50 -19.53
CA GLU A 157 -8.68 -16.60 -18.93
C GLU A 157 -8.70 -16.37 -17.42
N GLN A 158 -9.52 -15.41 -16.95
CA GLN A 158 -9.75 -15.18 -15.54
C GLN A 158 -10.33 -16.42 -14.84
N ALA A 159 -11.33 -17.08 -15.46
CA ALA A 159 -11.90 -18.33 -14.95
C ALA A 159 -10.87 -19.48 -14.95
N ASP A 160 -10.06 -19.60 -16.00
CA ASP A 160 -9.01 -20.62 -16.08
C ASP A 160 -7.96 -20.46 -14.99
N LEU A 161 -7.53 -19.23 -14.73
CA LEU A 161 -6.60 -18.94 -13.64
C LEU A 161 -7.19 -19.33 -12.28
N PHE A 162 -8.47 -19.00 -12.04
CA PHE A 162 -9.15 -19.35 -10.80
C PHE A 162 -9.26 -20.86 -10.61
N ILE A 163 -9.75 -21.59 -11.60
CA ILE A 163 -9.90 -23.06 -11.58
C ILE A 163 -8.55 -23.77 -11.38
N LYS A 164 -7.49 -23.26 -12.01
CA LYS A 164 -6.13 -23.77 -11.84
C LYS A 164 -5.62 -23.59 -10.41
N THR A 165 -5.96 -22.47 -9.78
CA THR A 165 -5.45 -22.06 -8.47
C THR A 165 -6.22 -22.69 -7.32
N VAL A 166 -7.55 -22.71 -7.41
CA VAL A 166 -8.44 -23.18 -6.34
C VAL A 166 -8.75 -24.65 -6.50
N LYS A 167 -8.55 -25.41 -5.43
CA LYS A 167 -8.93 -26.84 -5.35
C LYS A 167 -9.90 -27.02 -4.19
N LEU A 168 -11.18 -26.92 -4.51
CA LEU A 168 -12.26 -27.09 -3.53
C LEU A 168 -12.31 -28.53 -3.00
N GLN A 169 -12.68 -28.63 -1.73
CA GLN A 169 -12.92 -29.89 -1.05
C GLN A 169 -14.36 -29.92 -0.48
N LYS A 170 -14.81 -31.08 -0.11
CA LYS A 170 -16.11 -31.20 0.57
C LYS A 170 -16.09 -30.37 1.87
N GLY A 171 -17.04 -29.46 2.02
CA GLY A 171 -17.15 -28.54 3.15
C GLY A 171 -16.66 -27.14 2.86
N ASP A 172 -15.93 -26.90 1.76
CA ASP A 172 -15.61 -25.55 1.31
C ASP A 172 -16.87 -24.85 0.76
N LEU A 173 -16.93 -23.52 0.89
CA LEU A 173 -18.00 -22.70 0.36
C LEU A 173 -17.89 -22.58 -1.17
N PRO A 174 -19.02 -22.31 -1.86
CA PRO A 174 -19.00 -22.05 -3.30
C PRO A 174 -18.08 -20.89 -3.67
N PRO A 175 -17.47 -20.91 -4.87
CA PRO A 175 -16.69 -19.79 -5.38
C PRO A 175 -17.46 -18.48 -5.45
N VAL A 176 -16.78 -17.37 -5.17
CA VAL A 176 -17.35 -16.02 -5.26
C VAL A 176 -16.65 -15.22 -6.36
N LEU A 177 -17.43 -14.49 -7.15
CA LEU A 177 -16.97 -13.54 -8.14
C LEU A 177 -17.17 -12.12 -7.59
N ASP A 178 -16.08 -11.43 -7.29
CA ASP A 178 -16.07 -10.07 -6.75
C ASP A 178 -15.89 -9.04 -7.87
N ILE A 179 -16.82 -8.07 -7.97
CA ILE A 179 -16.86 -7.06 -9.02
C ILE A 179 -17.02 -5.68 -8.38
N GLU A 180 -15.94 -4.91 -8.34
CA GLU A 180 -15.92 -3.60 -7.71
C GLU A 180 -15.83 -2.44 -8.72
N LYS A 181 -15.48 -2.73 -9.99
CA LYS A 181 -15.18 -1.69 -10.97
C LYS A 181 -16.08 -1.79 -12.19
N LEU A 182 -16.50 -0.64 -12.69
CA LEU A 182 -17.15 -0.53 -13.99
C LEU A 182 -16.11 -0.69 -15.13
N PRO A 183 -16.53 -1.23 -16.28
CA PRO A 183 -15.67 -1.33 -17.44
C PRO A 183 -15.33 0.06 -18.00
N LYS A 184 -14.09 0.24 -18.47
CA LYS A 184 -13.66 1.48 -19.13
C LYS A 184 -13.78 1.41 -20.66
N ASN A 185 -13.52 0.22 -21.23
CA ASN A 185 -13.35 0.02 -22.67
C ASN A 185 -14.41 -0.92 -23.28
N GLN A 186 -15.47 -1.23 -22.56
CA GLN A 186 -16.56 -2.09 -23.02
C GLN A 186 -17.91 -1.63 -22.44
N SER A 187 -19.01 -2.07 -23.05
CA SER A 187 -20.35 -1.78 -22.55
C SER A 187 -20.70 -2.63 -21.32
N LEU A 188 -21.72 -2.20 -20.57
CA LEU A 188 -22.26 -3.00 -19.46
C LEU A 188 -22.82 -4.36 -19.92
N ASP A 189 -23.36 -4.43 -21.13
CA ASP A 189 -23.89 -5.68 -21.68
C ASP A 189 -22.73 -6.65 -22.01
N SER A 190 -21.63 -6.15 -22.53
CA SER A 190 -20.41 -6.93 -22.70
C SER A 190 -19.88 -7.46 -21.37
N LEU A 191 -19.91 -6.61 -20.31
CA LEU A 191 -19.55 -7.06 -18.97
C LEU A 191 -20.45 -8.18 -18.49
N LYS A 192 -21.79 -8.07 -18.60
CA LYS A 192 -22.75 -9.12 -18.22
C LYS A 192 -22.46 -10.46 -18.93
N VAL A 193 -22.14 -10.39 -20.22
CA VAL A 193 -21.76 -11.58 -21.00
C VAL A 193 -20.45 -12.18 -20.45
N GLY A 194 -19.46 -11.35 -20.15
CA GLY A 194 -18.20 -11.79 -19.56
C GLY A 194 -18.40 -12.49 -18.20
N LEU A 195 -19.18 -11.89 -17.31
CA LEU A 195 -19.52 -12.46 -16.01
C LEU A 195 -20.22 -13.81 -16.13
N ARG A 196 -21.21 -13.91 -17.01
CA ARG A 196 -21.91 -15.19 -17.29
C ARG A 196 -20.94 -16.25 -17.79
N ARG A 197 -20.01 -15.91 -18.68
CA ARG A 197 -18.98 -16.85 -19.18
C ARG A 197 -18.10 -17.35 -18.05
N TRP A 198 -17.65 -16.46 -17.17
CA TRP A 198 -16.83 -16.83 -16.02
C TRP A 198 -17.60 -17.78 -15.09
N LEU A 199 -18.80 -17.40 -14.64
CA LEU A 199 -19.65 -18.23 -13.77
C LEU A 199 -19.91 -19.60 -14.37
N THR A 200 -20.41 -19.68 -15.62
CA THR A 200 -20.69 -20.95 -16.29
C THR A 200 -19.45 -21.85 -16.41
N LYS A 201 -18.26 -21.27 -16.51
CA LYS A 201 -17.03 -22.04 -16.62
C LYS A 201 -16.56 -22.59 -15.27
N VAL A 202 -16.74 -21.82 -14.21
CA VAL A 202 -16.33 -22.21 -12.85
C VAL A 202 -17.30 -23.20 -12.21
N GLU A 203 -18.58 -23.15 -12.58
CA GLU A 203 -19.62 -24.09 -12.10
C GLU A 203 -19.51 -25.53 -12.69
N LYS A 204 -18.72 -25.75 -13.75
CA LYS A 204 -18.52 -27.05 -14.41
C LYS A 204 -17.44 -27.86 -13.73
#